data_e994cc3e71e998618f9bb017de66afff
#
_entry.id   e994cc3e71e998618f9bb017de66afff
#
_cell.length_a   1.000
_cell.length_b   1.000
_cell.length_c   1.000
_cell.angle_alpha   90.00
_cell.angle_beta   90.00
_cell.angle_gamma   90.00
#
_symmetry.space_group_name_H-M   'P 1'
#
loop_
_entity.id
_entity.type
_entity.pdbx_description
1 polymer ?
#
loop_
_entity_poly.entity_id
_entity_poly.type
_entity_poly.pdbx_seq_one_letter_code
_entity_poly.pdbx_strand_id
1 'polypeptide(L)'
;MTEDIREYAKLGLVHHLLYPACTDDAQYHEDTLAEFLKRDDIEALDCCLPYSDGRRKRLMAQVRACGKDVAYALHLFPARKISISSLDIQEQAITKLIIKDQIEMAAACCATGFVFVSGADIPENRPAARDAFYEFCKWFCGELKPYNICALLEPFDRTIDKKYLYGPISDCVELIERLHSEGFDNIGIELDMAHLPLMFEGFEDAIKACGKHIKRVHLGNCVLKDKTHPLYGDMHPPMGLDSGEIDTPELTVILKSLLETGFLDKNDRKPLIMEMKPFPGKTPEYTIEETYKRLHEAWKAV
;
A
#
# COMPACT_ATOMS: atom_id res chain seq x y z
N MET A 1 -2.73 16.86 19.75
CA MET A 1 -3.09 17.93 18.76
C MET A 1 -4.55 18.33 18.89
N THR A 2 -4.87 19.64 18.71
CA THR A 2 -6.25 20.17 18.76
C THR A 2 -6.87 20.35 17.38
N GLU A 3 -6.07 20.41 16.34
CA GLU A 3 -6.50 20.56 14.95
C GLU A 3 -6.91 19.22 14.36
N ASP A 4 -7.73 19.23 13.31
CA ASP A 4 -8.16 18.01 12.62
C ASP A 4 -6.98 17.41 11.82
N ILE A 5 -6.78 16.12 11.92
CA ILE A 5 -5.75 15.40 11.14
C ILE A 5 -5.93 15.58 9.63
N ARG A 6 -7.15 15.81 9.17
CA ARG A 6 -7.48 16.11 7.76
C ARG A 6 -6.84 17.40 7.25
N GLU A 7 -6.43 18.29 8.14
CA GLU A 7 -5.65 19.46 7.72
C GLU A 7 -4.21 19.09 7.33
N TYR A 8 -3.72 17.92 7.74
CA TYR A 8 -2.34 17.46 7.56
C TYR A 8 -2.19 16.31 6.55
N ALA A 9 -3.24 15.54 6.34
CA ALA A 9 -3.23 14.39 5.43
C ALA A 9 -4.57 14.23 4.69
N LYS A 10 -4.54 13.57 3.54
CA LYS A 10 -5.72 13.05 2.87
C LYS A 10 -6.04 11.69 3.46
N LEU A 11 -7.09 11.59 4.27
CA LEU A 11 -7.48 10.30 4.83
C LEU A 11 -8.08 9.39 3.76
N GLY A 12 -7.76 8.12 3.83
CA GLY A 12 -8.23 7.13 2.87
C GLY A 12 -8.37 5.73 3.44
N LEU A 13 -8.82 4.82 2.60
CA LEU A 13 -9.08 3.41 2.93
C LEU A 13 -8.68 2.51 1.76
N VAL A 14 -8.31 1.26 2.07
CA VAL A 14 -8.08 0.20 1.08
C VAL A 14 -9.39 -0.55 0.83
N HIS A 15 -9.94 -0.47 -0.38
CA HIS A 15 -11.22 -1.07 -0.71
C HIS A 15 -11.21 -2.60 -0.59
N HIS A 16 -10.27 -3.28 -1.25
CA HIS A 16 -10.29 -4.73 -1.38
C HIS A 16 -10.03 -5.48 -0.06
N LEU A 17 -9.43 -4.85 0.92
CA LEU A 17 -9.28 -5.43 2.25
C LEU A 17 -10.55 -5.29 3.09
N LEU A 18 -11.24 -4.17 2.99
CA LEU A 18 -12.54 -3.98 3.66
C LEU A 18 -13.63 -4.87 3.07
N TYR A 19 -13.52 -5.21 1.79
CA TYR A 19 -14.48 -6.05 1.07
C TYR A 19 -13.79 -7.28 0.45
N PRO A 20 -13.26 -8.21 1.27
CA PRO A 20 -12.36 -9.27 0.79
C PRO A 20 -12.98 -10.21 -0.26
N ALA A 21 -14.30 -10.38 -0.27
CA ALA A 21 -14.97 -11.19 -1.28
C ALA A 21 -14.90 -10.58 -2.70
N CYS A 22 -14.49 -9.31 -2.84
CA CYS A 22 -14.33 -8.66 -4.14
C CYS A 22 -13.24 -9.31 -5.01
N THR A 23 -12.31 -10.05 -4.43
CA THR A 23 -11.27 -10.76 -5.16
C THR A 23 -11.81 -11.94 -5.98
N ASP A 24 -12.88 -12.54 -5.52
CA ASP A 24 -13.47 -13.76 -6.11
C ASP A 24 -14.80 -13.47 -6.82
N ASP A 25 -15.49 -12.40 -6.47
CA ASP A 25 -16.78 -12.01 -7.02
C ASP A 25 -16.70 -10.63 -7.70
N ALA A 26 -16.65 -10.64 -9.02
CA ALA A 26 -16.56 -9.41 -9.82
C ALA A 26 -17.83 -8.52 -9.75
N GLN A 27 -19.01 -9.08 -9.48
CA GLN A 27 -20.23 -8.28 -9.26
C GLN A 27 -20.17 -7.57 -7.92
N TYR A 28 -19.82 -8.33 -6.87
CA TYR A 28 -19.63 -7.76 -5.53
C TYR A 28 -18.55 -6.67 -5.52
N HIS A 29 -17.45 -6.87 -6.27
CA HIS A 29 -16.42 -5.86 -6.45
C HIS A 29 -16.97 -4.58 -7.08
N GLU A 30 -17.73 -4.70 -8.19
CA GLU A 30 -18.34 -3.54 -8.85
C GLU A 30 -19.29 -2.79 -7.91
N ASP A 31 -20.16 -3.51 -7.23
CA ASP A 31 -21.17 -2.92 -6.36
C ASP A 31 -20.56 -2.23 -5.15
N THR A 32 -19.62 -2.89 -4.47
CA THR A 32 -18.98 -2.33 -3.27
C THR A 32 -18.03 -1.18 -3.60
N LEU A 33 -17.28 -1.25 -4.70
CA LEU A 33 -16.43 -0.14 -5.11
C LEU A 33 -17.25 1.07 -5.54
N ALA A 34 -18.34 0.87 -6.28
CA ALA A 34 -19.22 1.96 -6.69
C ALA A 34 -19.83 2.74 -5.51
N GLU A 35 -20.22 2.03 -4.44
CA GLU A 35 -20.68 2.66 -3.19
C GLU A 35 -19.52 3.31 -2.42
N PHE A 36 -18.37 2.65 -2.37
CA PHE A 36 -17.19 3.15 -1.69
C PHE A 36 -16.70 4.49 -2.27
N LEU A 37 -16.78 4.67 -3.59
CA LEU A 37 -16.40 5.92 -4.26
C LEU A 37 -17.26 7.13 -3.87
N LYS A 38 -18.48 6.90 -3.35
CA LYS A 38 -19.42 7.96 -2.92
C LYS A 38 -19.14 8.49 -1.51
N ARG A 39 -18.23 7.87 -0.76
CA ARG A 39 -17.92 8.25 0.61
C ARG A 39 -17.31 9.66 0.67
N ASP A 40 -17.87 10.52 1.53
CA ASP A 40 -17.39 11.89 1.73
C ASP A 40 -16.35 11.98 2.86
N ASP A 41 -16.17 10.89 3.64
CA ASP A 41 -15.24 10.83 4.76
C ASP A 41 -13.80 10.47 4.34
N ILE A 42 -13.57 10.14 3.05
CA ILE A 42 -12.25 9.85 2.49
C ILE A 42 -11.91 10.80 1.33
N GLU A 43 -10.65 11.19 1.27
CA GLU A 43 -10.06 11.99 0.18
C GLU A 43 -9.08 11.17 -0.68
N ALA A 44 -8.70 9.98 -0.21
CA ALA A 44 -7.82 9.06 -0.91
C ALA A 44 -8.34 7.64 -0.85
N LEU A 45 -7.93 6.80 -1.79
CA LEU A 45 -8.25 5.37 -1.77
C LEU A 45 -7.19 4.54 -2.51
N ASP A 46 -7.05 3.29 -2.05
CA ASP A 46 -6.32 2.26 -2.76
C ASP A 46 -7.30 1.21 -3.27
N CYS A 47 -7.23 0.93 -4.55
CA CYS A 47 -8.14 -0.03 -5.17
C CYS A 47 -7.48 -0.78 -6.33
N CYS A 48 -8.01 -1.95 -6.61
CA CYS A 48 -7.79 -2.69 -7.84
C CYS A 48 -9.11 -2.76 -8.62
N LEU A 49 -9.04 -3.22 -9.86
CA LEU A 49 -10.23 -3.37 -10.72
C LEU A 49 -10.48 -4.85 -11.04
N PRO A 50 -11.76 -5.27 -11.18
CA PRO A 50 -12.08 -6.65 -11.53
C PRO A 50 -11.64 -6.97 -12.97
N TYR A 51 -11.39 -8.25 -13.26
CA TYR A 51 -10.96 -8.70 -14.59
C TYR A 51 -12.05 -8.69 -15.67
N SER A 52 -13.31 -8.51 -15.33
CA SER A 52 -14.39 -8.44 -16.30
C SER A 52 -14.32 -7.14 -17.11
N ASP A 53 -14.06 -7.23 -18.41
CA ASP A 53 -13.88 -6.05 -19.29
C ASP A 53 -15.01 -5.02 -19.21
N GLY A 54 -16.26 -5.46 -19.20
CA GLY A 54 -17.40 -4.56 -19.12
C GLY A 54 -17.48 -3.84 -17.78
N ARG A 55 -17.26 -4.56 -16.66
CA ARG A 55 -17.26 -4.02 -15.30
C ARG A 55 -16.08 -3.08 -15.11
N ARG A 56 -14.89 -3.50 -15.54
CA ARG A 56 -13.65 -2.73 -15.46
C ARG A 56 -13.82 -1.35 -16.13
N LYS A 57 -14.37 -1.30 -17.35
CA LYS A 57 -14.61 -0.02 -18.06
C LYS A 57 -15.56 0.90 -17.31
N ARG A 58 -16.64 0.37 -16.73
CA ARG A 58 -17.58 1.17 -15.93
C ARG A 58 -16.92 1.73 -14.67
N LEU A 59 -16.18 0.88 -13.94
CA LEU A 59 -15.49 1.27 -12.71
C LEU A 59 -14.38 2.29 -12.98
N MET A 60 -13.57 2.11 -14.03
CA MET A 60 -12.56 3.10 -14.41
C MET A 60 -13.15 4.49 -14.59
N ALA A 61 -14.31 4.60 -15.24
CA ALA A 61 -14.98 5.88 -15.42
C ALA A 61 -15.46 6.48 -14.08
N GLN A 62 -15.96 5.66 -13.16
CA GLN A 62 -16.40 6.10 -11.84
C GLN A 62 -15.21 6.50 -10.95
N VAL A 63 -14.14 5.71 -10.93
CA VAL A 63 -12.91 6.03 -10.20
C VAL A 63 -12.33 7.35 -10.70
N ARG A 64 -12.21 7.51 -12.03
CA ARG A 64 -11.77 8.76 -12.62
C ARG A 64 -12.63 9.97 -12.21
N ALA A 65 -13.93 9.77 -12.05
CA ALA A 65 -14.87 10.85 -11.73
C ALA A 65 -14.99 11.15 -10.24
N CYS A 66 -14.42 10.31 -9.34
CA CYS A 66 -14.64 10.45 -7.90
C CYS A 66 -13.90 11.64 -7.27
N GLY A 67 -12.90 12.21 -7.94
CA GLY A 67 -12.12 13.36 -7.45
C GLY A 67 -11.19 13.08 -6.28
N LYS A 68 -10.96 11.79 -5.93
CA LYS A 68 -10.10 11.37 -4.84
C LYS A 68 -8.68 11.10 -5.33
N ASP A 69 -7.72 11.13 -4.41
CA ASP A 69 -6.36 10.67 -4.65
C ASP A 69 -6.32 9.15 -4.72
N VAL A 70 -6.01 8.59 -5.89
CA VAL A 70 -6.12 7.16 -6.15
C VAL A 70 -4.75 6.53 -6.30
N ALA A 71 -4.46 5.48 -5.52
CA ALA A 71 -3.41 4.53 -5.84
C ALA A 71 -4.02 3.24 -6.43
N TYR A 72 -3.48 2.83 -7.57
CA TYR A 72 -3.83 1.56 -8.18
C TYR A 72 -3.00 0.45 -7.56
N ALA A 73 -3.66 -0.50 -6.90
CA ALA A 73 -2.99 -1.61 -6.24
C ALA A 73 -2.84 -2.81 -7.18
N LEU A 74 -1.63 -3.33 -7.27
CA LEU A 74 -1.32 -4.52 -8.06
C LEU A 74 -1.69 -5.81 -7.32
N HIS A 75 -2.94 -5.94 -6.93
CA HIS A 75 -3.43 -7.01 -6.05
C HIS A 75 -3.34 -8.43 -6.62
N LEU A 76 -3.21 -8.59 -7.94
CA LEU A 76 -3.41 -9.88 -8.62
C LEU A 76 -2.14 -10.66 -8.93
N PHE A 77 -0.96 -10.13 -8.59
CA PHE A 77 0.32 -10.79 -8.82
C PHE A 77 0.47 -12.11 -8.06
N PRO A 78 0.18 -12.18 -6.76
CA PRO A 78 0.29 -13.43 -6.01
C PRO A 78 -0.61 -14.54 -6.56
N ALA A 79 -1.83 -14.21 -6.96
CA ALA A 79 -2.78 -15.17 -7.53
C ALA A 79 -2.31 -15.76 -8.87
N ARG A 80 -1.48 -15.03 -9.63
CA ARG A 80 -0.94 -15.47 -10.92
C ARG A 80 0.42 -16.14 -10.82
N LYS A 81 1.00 -16.25 -9.63
CA LYS A 81 2.34 -16.82 -9.40
C LYS A 81 3.43 -16.14 -10.24
N ILE A 82 3.31 -14.84 -10.46
CA ILE A 82 4.27 -14.04 -11.20
C ILE A 82 5.16 -13.32 -10.19
N SER A 83 6.46 -13.33 -10.44
CA SER A 83 7.44 -12.62 -9.61
C SER A 83 8.16 -11.55 -10.42
N ILE A 84 8.14 -10.31 -9.92
CA ILE A 84 8.86 -9.18 -10.53
C ILE A 84 10.37 -9.40 -10.42
N SER A 85 10.84 -10.07 -9.38
CA SER A 85 12.25 -10.39 -9.14
C SER A 85 12.73 -11.68 -9.82
N SER A 86 11.90 -12.32 -10.67
CA SER A 86 12.27 -13.55 -11.34
C SER A 86 13.53 -13.38 -12.20
N LEU A 87 14.39 -14.40 -12.19
CA LEU A 87 15.57 -14.48 -13.05
C LEU A 87 15.27 -15.15 -14.39
N ASP A 88 14.08 -15.72 -14.56
CA ASP A 88 13.63 -16.29 -15.83
C ASP A 88 13.18 -15.19 -16.78
N ILE A 89 13.84 -15.11 -17.95
CA ILE A 89 13.58 -14.08 -18.96
C ILE A 89 12.16 -14.16 -19.55
N GLN A 90 11.55 -15.35 -19.59
CA GLN A 90 10.19 -15.52 -20.09
C GLN A 90 9.18 -15.03 -19.04
N GLU A 91 9.40 -15.33 -17.77
CA GLU A 91 8.59 -14.79 -16.68
C GLU A 91 8.69 -13.26 -16.60
N GLN A 92 9.87 -12.70 -16.74
CA GLN A 92 10.06 -11.25 -16.81
C GLN A 92 9.26 -10.60 -17.95
N ALA A 93 9.29 -11.22 -19.15
CA ALA A 93 8.54 -10.72 -20.30
C ALA A 93 7.02 -10.79 -20.06
N ILE A 94 6.52 -11.89 -19.55
CA ILE A 94 5.09 -12.07 -19.19
C ILE A 94 4.68 -11.07 -18.12
N THR A 95 5.50 -10.89 -17.09
CA THR A 95 5.28 -9.94 -16.01
C THR A 95 5.13 -8.53 -16.57
N LYS A 96 6.03 -8.08 -17.43
CA LYS A 96 5.97 -6.76 -18.06
C LYS A 96 4.71 -6.57 -18.92
N LEU A 97 4.27 -7.59 -19.66
CA LEU A 97 3.02 -7.52 -20.43
C LEU A 97 1.79 -7.34 -19.53
N ILE A 98 1.73 -8.08 -18.42
CA ILE A 98 0.62 -7.97 -17.47
C ILE A 98 0.61 -6.60 -16.79
N ILE A 99 1.79 -6.13 -16.36
CA ILE A 99 1.90 -4.81 -15.72
C ILE A 99 1.54 -3.70 -16.69
N LYS A 100 1.88 -3.82 -17.96
CA LYS A 100 1.52 -2.82 -18.96
C LYS A 100 0.01 -2.65 -19.10
N ASP A 101 -0.75 -3.74 -19.14
CA ASP A 101 -2.22 -3.70 -19.09
C ASP A 101 -2.73 -3.01 -17.80
N GLN A 102 -2.09 -3.26 -16.67
CA GLN A 102 -2.44 -2.61 -15.39
C GLN A 102 -2.10 -1.11 -15.37
N ILE A 103 -0.99 -0.70 -15.99
CA ILE A 103 -0.63 0.72 -16.13
C ILE A 103 -1.69 1.48 -16.95
N GLU A 104 -2.18 0.87 -18.03
CA GLU A 104 -3.26 1.46 -18.84
C GLU A 104 -4.55 1.63 -18.03
N MET A 105 -4.87 0.68 -17.14
CA MET A 105 -6.00 0.79 -16.21
C MET A 105 -5.79 1.89 -15.18
N ALA A 106 -4.63 1.96 -14.56
CA ALA A 106 -4.27 3.00 -13.60
C ALA A 106 -4.37 4.40 -14.23
N ALA A 107 -3.84 4.55 -15.46
CA ALA A 107 -3.94 5.79 -16.23
C ALA A 107 -5.38 6.16 -16.55
N ALA A 108 -6.21 5.18 -16.94
CA ALA A 108 -7.64 5.41 -17.23
C ALA A 108 -8.44 5.82 -15.97
N CYS A 109 -8.01 5.38 -14.79
CA CYS A 109 -8.54 5.81 -13.49
C CYS A 109 -8.06 7.19 -13.05
N CYS A 110 -7.10 7.82 -13.73
CA CYS A 110 -6.36 8.99 -13.28
C CYS A 110 -5.66 8.75 -11.94
N ALA A 111 -5.13 7.54 -11.71
CA ALA A 111 -4.38 7.23 -10.51
C ALA A 111 -3.13 8.12 -10.40
N THR A 112 -2.81 8.53 -9.18
CA THR A 112 -1.60 9.32 -8.86
C THR A 112 -0.44 8.41 -8.44
N GLY A 113 -0.77 7.22 -7.94
CA GLY A 113 0.17 6.19 -7.51
C GLY A 113 -0.13 4.82 -8.13
N PHE A 114 0.91 4.00 -8.24
CA PHE A 114 0.80 2.59 -8.59
C PHE A 114 1.60 1.77 -7.58
N VAL A 115 0.90 1.05 -6.73
CA VAL A 115 1.49 0.22 -5.67
C VAL A 115 2.05 -1.06 -6.27
N PHE A 116 3.28 -1.39 -5.95
CA PHE A 116 3.92 -2.61 -6.39
C PHE A 116 4.91 -3.15 -5.36
N VAL A 117 5.22 -4.42 -5.49
CA VAL A 117 6.09 -5.17 -4.58
C VAL A 117 7.27 -5.78 -5.34
N SER A 118 8.32 -6.16 -4.64
CA SER A 118 9.50 -6.73 -5.28
C SER A 118 9.32 -8.17 -5.80
N GLY A 119 8.36 -8.90 -5.26
CA GLY A 119 8.26 -10.34 -5.47
C GLY A 119 9.16 -11.15 -4.53
N ALA A 120 9.15 -12.46 -4.70
CA ALA A 120 9.82 -13.40 -3.81
C ALA A 120 11.33 -13.17 -3.69
N ASP A 121 11.87 -13.35 -2.48
CA ASP A 121 13.32 -13.39 -2.25
C ASP A 121 13.92 -14.66 -2.87
N ILE A 122 15.11 -14.54 -3.43
CA ILE A 122 15.89 -15.64 -4.00
C ILE A 122 17.25 -15.66 -3.26
N PRO A 123 17.32 -16.23 -2.05
CA PRO A 123 18.49 -16.11 -1.17
C PRO A 123 19.81 -16.54 -1.82
N GLU A 124 19.77 -17.61 -2.62
CA GLU A 124 20.94 -18.16 -3.31
C GLU A 124 21.43 -17.30 -4.48
N ASN A 125 20.58 -16.43 -5.02
CA ASN A 125 20.87 -15.54 -6.15
C ASN A 125 20.41 -14.09 -5.90
N ARG A 126 20.35 -13.67 -4.63
CA ARG A 126 19.82 -12.34 -4.25
C ARG A 126 20.48 -11.16 -4.97
N PRO A 127 21.81 -11.12 -5.21
CA PRO A 127 22.40 -10.04 -5.99
C PRO A 127 21.84 -9.95 -7.40
N ALA A 128 21.74 -11.07 -8.11
CA ALA A 128 21.18 -11.09 -9.46
C ALA A 128 19.67 -10.75 -9.49
N ALA A 129 18.91 -11.18 -8.46
CA ALA A 129 17.51 -10.81 -8.32
C ALA A 129 17.35 -9.30 -8.05
N ARG A 130 18.23 -8.69 -7.26
CA ARG A 130 18.26 -7.24 -7.03
C ARG A 130 18.58 -6.46 -8.31
N ASP A 131 19.53 -6.93 -9.12
CA ASP A 131 19.86 -6.31 -10.40
C ASP A 131 18.67 -6.41 -11.38
N ALA A 132 18.02 -7.57 -11.46
CA ALA A 132 16.82 -7.77 -12.29
C ALA A 132 15.67 -6.86 -11.84
N PHE A 133 15.45 -6.73 -10.54
CA PHE A 133 14.43 -5.84 -9.97
C PHE A 133 14.76 -4.36 -10.21
N TYR A 134 16.03 -3.99 -10.10
CA TYR A 134 16.49 -2.63 -10.41
C TYR A 134 16.18 -2.24 -11.87
N GLU A 135 16.51 -3.11 -12.82
CA GLU A 135 16.20 -2.89 -14.25
C GLU A 135 14.69 -2.90 -14.52
N PHE A 136 13.94 -3.71 -13.77
CA PHE A 136 12.48 -3.64 -13.80
C PHE A 136 11.98 -2.27 -13.32
N CYS A 137 12.47 -1.74 -12.20
CA CYS A 137 12.06 -0.43 -11.67
C CYS A 137 12.33 0.71 -12.67
N LYS A 138 13.47 0.68 -13.37
CA LYS A 138 13.78 1.67 -14.43
C LYS A 138 12.74 1.62 -15.56
N TRP A 139 12.47 0.42 -16.06
CA TRP A 139 11.43 0.22 -17.06
C TRP A 139 10.06 0.71 -16.57
N PHE A 140 9.67 0.31 -15.36
CA PHE A 140 8.38 0.62 -14.78
C PHE A 140 8.17 2.13 -14.56
N CYS A 141 9.17 2.82 -14.02
CA CYS A 141 9.15 4.28 -13.91
C CYS A 141 9.01 4.96 -15.29
N GLY A 142 9.70 4.43 -16.31
CA GLY A 142 9.59 4.92 -17.67
C GLY A 142 8.18 4.77 -18.26
N GLU A 143 7.52 3.64 -18.04
CA GLU A 143 6.13 3.39 -18.49
C GLU A 143 5.09 4.26 -17.75
N LEU A 144 5.32 4.56 -16.45
CA LEU A 144 4.42 5.38 -15.63
C LEU A 144 4.58 6.89 -15.87
N LYS A 145 5.76 7.34 -16.24
CA LYS A 145 6.10 8.77 -16.38
C LYS A 145 5.18 9.55 -17.31
N PRO A 146 4.78 9.04 -18.49
CA PRO A 146 3.86 9.76 -19.39
C PRO A 146 2.48 10.07 -18.79
N TYR A 147 2.08 9.33 -17.76
CA TYR A 147 0.79 9.47 -17.09
C TYR A 147 0.88 10.25 -15.78
N ASN A 148 2.07 10.74 -15.39
CA ASN A 148 2.33 11.36 -14.08
C ASN A 148 1.97 10.46 -12.89
N ILE A 149 2.17 9.15 -13.02
CA ILE A 149 1.93 8.18 -11.95
C ILE A 149 3.25 7.93 -11.23
N CYS A 150 3.22 7.97 -9.89
CA CYS A 150 4.34 7.59 -9.04
C CYS A 150 4.32 6.07 -8.82
N ALA A 151 5.45 5.40 -9.04
CA ALA A 151 5.66 4.03 -8.61
C ALA A 151 5.80 4.01 -7.08
N LEU A 152 4.98 3.26 -6.39
CA LEU A 152 4.94 3.15 -4.92
C LEU A 152 5.46 1.77 -4.54
N LEU A 153 6.73 1.68 -4.17
CA LEU A 153 7.32 0.44 -3.68
C LEU A 153 6.85 0.20 -2.25
N GLU A 154 6.21 -0.94 -2.04
CA GLU A 154 5.79 -1.39 -0.73
C GLU A 154 6.79 -2.42 -0.18
N PRO A 155 7.48 -2.12 0.95
CA PRO A 155 8.38 -3.03 1.63
C PRO A 155 7.62 -4.16 2.33
N PHE A 156 8.10 -5.41 2.19
CA PHE A 156 7.53 -6.58 2.87
C PHE A 156 8.59 -7.39 3.61
N ASP A 157 8.15 -8.19 4.57
CA ASP A 157 9.03 -9.06 5.34
C ASP A 157 9.78 -10.06 4.46
N ARG A 158 11.02 -10.37 4.87
CA ARG A 158 11.89 -11.34 4.20
C ARG A 158 11.81 -12.75 4.81
N THR A 159 11.21 -12.90 6.00
CA THR A 159 11.38 -14.13 6.78
C THR A 159 10.11 -14.71 7.38
N ILE A 160 9.08 -13.91 7.60
CA ILE A 160 7.91 -14.32 8.38
C ILE A 160 6.79 -14.85 7.47
N ASP A 161 6.24 -14.02 6.59
CA ASP A 161 5.04 -14.32 5.80
C ASP A 161 5.29 -14.22 4.30
N LYS A 162 5.47 -13.03 3.75
CA LYS A 162 5.59 -12.81 2.30
C LYS A 162 6.94 -13.24 1.75
N LYS A 163 8.01 -13.07 2.49
CA LYS A 163 9.39 -13.46 2.12
C LYS A 163 9.82 -12.82 0.80
N TYR A 164 9.67 -11.51 0.72
CA TYR A 164 9.99 -10.75 -0.49
C TYR A 164 11.43 -10.25 -0.51
N LEU A 165 11.91 -9.92 -1.70
CA LEU A 165 13.30 -9.50 -1.97
C LEU A 165 13.62 -8.15 -1.31
N TYR A 166 12.72 -7.16 -1.41
CA TYR A 166 12.85 -5.84 -0.79
C TYR A 166 11.91 -5.73 0.41
N GLY A 167 12.48 -5.93 1.59
CA GLY A 167 11.82 -5.84 2.89
C GLY A 167 12.51 -4.82 3.78
N PRO A 168 13.79 -4.96 4.19
CA PRO A 168 14.44 -3.98 5.04
C PRO A 168 14.37 -2.57 4.45
N ILE A 169 13.94 -1.62 5.28
CA ILE A 169 13.75 -0.23 4.87
C ILE A 169 15.03 0.36 4.26
N SER A 170 16.19 0.05 4.84
CA SER A 170 17.49 0.49 4.31
C SER A 170 17.73 0.06 2.87
N ASP A 171 17.35 -1.17 2.50
CA ASP A 171 17.49 -1.69 1.14
C ASP A 171 16.57 -0.93 0.16
N CYS A 172 15.34 -0.60 0.61
CA CYS A 172 14.37 0.13 -0.20
C CYS A 172 14.82 1.58 -0.43
N VAL A 173 15.33 2.25 0.60
CA VAL A 173 15.85 3.61 0.51
C VAL A 173 17.06 3.67 -0.43
N GLU A 174 18.02 2.74 -0.29
CA GLU A 174 19.18 2.62 -1.19
C GLU A 174 18.77 2.48 -2.66
N LEU A 175 17.81 1.60 -2.93
CA LEU A 175 17.25 1.40 -4.27
C LEU A 175 16.66 2.70 -4.85
N ILE A 176 15.84 3.39 -4.07
CA ILE A 176 15.17 4.62 -4.52
C ILE A 176 16.18 5.75 -4.74
N GLU A 177 17.14 5.91 -3.84
CA GLU A 177 18.20 6.94 -4.00
C GLU A 177 19.04 6.67 -5.25
N ARG A 178 19.37 5.41 -5.52
CA ARG A 178 20.06 5.03 -6.74
C ARG A 178 19.25 5.36 -8.00
N LEU A 179 17.95 5.04 -8.02
CA LEU A 179 17.06 5.38 -9.14
C LEU A 179 16.93 6.89 -9.33
N HIS A 180 16.77 7.66 -8.25
CA HIS A 180 16.72 9.12 -8.31
C HIS A 180 18.01 9.71 -8.87
N SER A 181 19.19 9.15 -8.50
CA SER A 181 20.48 9.61 -9.03
C SER A 181 20.63 9.40 -10.55
N GLU A 182 19.85 8.47 -11.13
CA GLU A 182 19.77 8.22 -12.57
C GLU A 182 18.60 8.96 -13.27
N GLY A 183 17.85 9.82 -12.54
CA GLY A 183 16.77 10.66 -13.10
C GLY A 183 15.39 10.00 -13.14
N PHE A 184 15.18 8.90 -12.39
CA PHE A 184 13.87 8.27 -12.20
C PHE A 184 13.21 8.83 -10.93
N ASP A 185 12.65 10.04 -11.01
CA ASP A 185 12.10 10.76 -9.86
C ASP A 185 10.67 10.34 -9.47
N ASN A 186 10.00 9.59 -10.34
CA ASN A 186 8.61 9.16 -10.15
C ASN A 186 8.50 7.80 -9.44
N ILE A 187 9.32 7.60 -8.41
CA ILE A 187 9.26 6.44 -7.51
C ILE A 187 9.44 6.88 -6.07
N GLY A 188 8.76 6.19 -5.15
CA GLY A 188 8.89 6.39 -3.71
C GLY A 188 8.41 5.17 -2.94
N ILE A 189 8.29 5.33 -1.63
CA ILE A 189 7.86 4.27 -0.71
C ILE A 189 6.39 4.47 -0.37
N GLU A 190 5.63 3.40 -0.46
CA GLU A 190 4.40 3.21 0.28
C GLU A 190 4.77 2.46 1.56
N LEU A 191 4.68 3.15 2.70
CA LEU A 191 5.11 2.60 3.96
C LEU A 191 3.91 2.07 4.74
N ASP A 192 3.77 0.73 4.78
CA ASP A 192 2.77 0.09 5.63
C ASP A 192 3.33 -0.21 7.01
N MET A 193 2.64 0.31 8.03
CA MET A 193 3.00 0.11 9.43
C MET A 193 2.84 -1.34 9.89
N ALA A 194 1.93 -2.12 9.26
CA ALA A 194 1.77 -3.55 9.57
C ALA A 194 3.03 -4.37 9.27
N HIS A 195 3.82 -3.95 8.29
CA HIS A 195 4.99 -4.70 7.85
C HIS A 195 6.22 -4.48 8.74
N LEU A 196 6.30 -3.35 9.45
CA LEU A 196 7.47 -3.03 10.28
C LEU A 196 7.71 -4.04 11.41
N PRO A 197 6.70 -4.46 12.21
CA PRO A 197 6.89 -5.53 13.18
C PRO A 197 7.30 -6.86 12.52
N LEU A 198 6.77 -7.18 11.34
CA LEU A 198 7.12 -8.39 10.60
C LEU A 198 8.56 -8.37 10.07
N MET A 199 9.12 -7.17 9.87
CA MET A 199 10.53 -6.93 9.52
C MET A 199 11.43 -6.76 10.74
N PHE A 200 10.88 -6.75 11.95
CA PHE A 200 11.58 -6.45 13.20
C PHE A 200 12.18 -5.04 13.23
N GLU A 201 11.52 -4.09 12.59
CA GLU A 201 11.90 -2.68 12.55
C GLU A 201 10.98 -1.81 13.42
N GLY A 202 11.56 -0.81 14.09
CA GLY A 202 10.81 0.15 14.90
C GLY A 202 10.16 1.22 14.04
N PHE A 203 8.95 1.69 14.43
CA PHE A 203 8.20 2.69 13.67
C PHE A 203 8.98 4.00 13.48
N GLU A 204 9.54 4.55 14.56
CA GLU A 204 10.26 5.84 14.53
C GLU A 204 11.50 5.77 13.63
N ASP A 205 12.29 4.70 13.77
CA ASP A 205 13.52 4.51 12.99
C ASP A 205 13.21 4.30 11.50
N ALA A 206 12.21 3.47 11.18
CA ALA A 206 11.79 3.20 9.82
C ALA A 206 11.22 4.46 9.12
N ILE A 207 10.33 5.19 9.78
CA ILE A 207 9.76 6.44 9.26
C ILE A 207 10.86 7.47 9.02
N LYS A 208 11.79 7.63 9.96
CA LYS A 208 12.92 8.54 9.84
C LYS A 208 13.88 8.14 8.71
N ALA A 209 14.17 6.84 8.57
CA ALA A 209 15.03 6.34 7.51
C ALA A 209 14.42 6.55 6.11
N CYS A 210 13.12 6.32 5.96
CA CYS A 210 12.40 6.60 4.71
C CYS A 210 12.33 8.09 4.39
N GLY A 211 12.05 8.93 5.38
CA GLY A 211 12.02 10.39 5.28
C GLY A 211 11.24 10.90 4.06
N LYS A 212 11.89 11.70 3.22
CA LYS A 212 11.31 12.31 2.00
C LYS A 212 10.84 11.31 0.93
N HIS A 213 11.27 10.06 1.04
CA HIS A 213 10.92 9.00 0.09
C HIS A 213 9.52 8.42 0.35
N ILE A 214 8.93 8.67 1.51
CA ILE A 214 7.54 8.28 1.79
C ILE A 214 6.59 9.13 0.92
N LYS A 215 5.82 8.47 0.08
CA LYS A 215 4.79 9.11 -0.76
C LYS A 215 3.38 8.78 -0.30
N ARG A 216 3.21 7.63 0.35
CA ARG A 216 1.95 7.11 0.86
C ARG A 216 2.21 6.32 2.12
N VAL A 217 1.30 6.34 3.07
CA VAL A 217 1.38 5.56 4.31
C VAL A 217 0.13 4.72 4.44
N HIS A 218 0.33 3.43 4.70
CA HIS A 218 -0.72 2.54 5.15
C HIS A 218 -0.64 2.39 6.68
N LEU A 219 -1.74 2.64 7.34
CA LEU A 219 -1.96 2.33 8.74
C LEU A 219 -2.61 0.96 8.81
N GLY A 220 -1.79 -0.08 8.64
CA GLY A 220 -2.18 -1.47 8.77
C GLY A 220 -1.91 -2.02 10.18
N ASN A 221 -2.25 -3.28 10.41
CA ASN A 221 -1.94 -4.03 11.63
C ASN A 221 -1.57 -5.47 11.28
N CYS A 222 -0.83 -6.15 12.15
CA CYS A 222 -0.46 -7.55 12.00
C CYS A 222 -0.54 -8.28 13.35
N VAL A 223 -0.42 -9.61 13.33
CA VAL A 223 -0.25 -10.43 14.53
C VAL A 223 1.09 -11.13 14.43
N LEU A 224 1.97 -10.88 15.37
CA LEU A 224 3.29 -11.49 15.44
C LEU A 224 3.54 -12.27 16.75
N LYS A 225 2.88 -11.88 17.85
CA LYS A 225 3.08 -12.43 19.20
C LYS A 225 2.65 -13.90 19.34
N ASP A 226 1.62 -14.32 18.62
CA ASP A 226 1.08 -15.68 18.67
C ASP A 226 1.09 -16.34 17.30
N LYS A 227 2.04 -17.23 17.07
CA LYS A 227 2.19 -17.99 15.82
C LYS A 227 1.03 -18.95 15.52
N THR A 228 0.19 -19.23 16.50
CA THR A 228 -0.98 -20.11 16.34
C THR A 228 -2.26 -19.34 16.05
N HIS A 229 -2.20 -18.00 16.13
CA HIS A 229 -3.34 -17.15 15.87
C HIS A 229 -3.79 -17.26 14.40
N PRO A 230 -5.10 -17.37 14.10
CA PRO A 230 -5.59 -17.48 12.71
C PRO A 230 -5.20 -16.30 11.80
N LEU A 231 -4.90 -15.14 12.38
CA LEU A 231 -4.45 -13.94 11.67
C LEU A 231 -2.96 -13.66 11.86
N TYR A 232 -2.14 -14.69 12.18
CA TYR A 232 -0.70 -14.55 12.27
C TYR A 232 -0.08 -14.11 10.93
N GLY A 233 0.87 -13.20 10.98
CA GLY A 233 1.55 -12.66 9.80
C GLY A 233 0.84 -11.42 9.25
N ASP A 234 1.00 -11.19 7.97
CA ASP A 234 0.48 -10.05 7.23
C ASP A 234 -0.98 -10.28 6.78
N MET A 235 -1.87 -10.30 7.75
CA MET A 235 -3.29 -10.58 7.54
C MET A 235 -4.19 -9.35 7.69
N HIS A 236 -3.61 -8.21 8.01
CA HIS A 236 -4.29 -6.92 8.19
C HIS A 236 -5.54 -7.00 9.08
N PRO A 237 -5.42 -7.50 10.33
CA PRO A 237 -6.52 -7.39 11.27
C PRO A 237 -6.82 -5.92 11.57
N PRO A 238 -8.05 -5.59 12.02
CA PRO A 238 -8.36 -4.23 12.42
C PRO A 238 -7.52 -3.80 13.63
N MET A 239 -7.26 -2.50 13.74
CA MET A 239 -6.65 -1.91 14.92
C MET A 239 -7.52 -2.13 16.15
N GLY A 240 -6.91 -2.38 17.30
CA GLY A 240 -7.62 -2.72 18.54
C GLY A 240 -8.05 -4.18 18.63
N LEU A 241 -7.54 -5.07 17.76
CA LEU A 241 -7.59 -6.51 18.02
C LEU A 241 -6.60 -6.85 19.14
N ASP A 242 -7.03 -7.57 20.20
CA ASP A 242 -6.22 -7.84 21.40
C ASP A 242 -4.86 -8.50 21.11
N SER A 243 -4.77 -9.28 20.05
CA SER A 243 -3.53 -9.94 19.59
C SER A 243 -2.74 -9.14 18.55
N GLY A 244 -3.24 -7.98 18.12
CA GLY A 244 -2.59 -7.11 17.14
C GLY A 244 -1.35 -6.42 17.71
N GLU A 245 -0.48 -5.98 16.81
CA GLU A 245 0.73 -5.24 17.16
C GLU A 245 0.48 -3.72 17.27
N ILE A 246 -0.61 -3.22 16.66
CA ILE A 246 -0.88 -1.78 16.55
C ILE A 246 -2.28 -1.46 17.10
N ASP A 247 -2.31 -0.57 18.09
CA ASP A 247 -3.51 0.08 18.63
C ASP A 247 -3.21 1.58 18.88
N THR A 248 -4.06 2.27 19.61
CA THR A 248 -3.98 3.71 19.88
C THR A 248 -2.60 4.19 20.39
N PRO A 249 -1.89 3.48 21.29
CA PRO A 249 -0.54 3.89 21.71
C PRO A 249 0.48 3.90 20.57
N GLU A 250 0.53 2.83 19.79
CA GLU A 250 1.45 2.70 18.64
C GLU A 250 1.09 3.71 17.56
N LEU A 251 -0.19 3.92 17.28
CA LEU A 251 -0.66 4.97 16.37
C LEU A 251 -0.19 6.37 16.80
N THR A 252 -0.18 6.66 18.10
CA THR A 252 0.32 7.94 18.61
C THR A 252 1.80 8.13 18.28
N VAL A 253 2.62 7.09 18.45
CA VAL A 253 4.05 7.11 18.10
C VAL A 253 4.23 7.32 16.59
N ILE A 254 3.50 6.56 15.79
CA ILE A 254 3.53 6.65 14.32
C ILE A 254 3.17 8.05 13.84
N LEU A 255 2.04 8.59 14.28
CA LEU A 255 1.56 9.91 13.86
C LEU A 255 2.52 11.02 14.27
N LYS A 256 3.09 10.94 15.47
CA LYS A 256 4.12 11.87 15.92
C LYS A 256 5.35 11.83 15.03
N SER A 257 5.86 10.63 14.71
CA SER A 257 7.03 10.46 13.84
C SER A 257 6.76 10.95 12.41
N LEU A 258 5.57 10.72 11.87
CA LEU A 258 5.16 11.22 10.56
C LEU A 258 5.06 12.76 10.53
N LEU A 259 4.64 13.38 11.64
CA LEU A 259 4.63 14.83 11.79
C LEU A 259 6.06 15.41 11.87
N GLU A 260 6.91 14.80 12.69
CA GLU A 260 8.32 15.21 12.87
C GLU A 260 9.15 15.10 11.58
N THR A 261 8.86 14.11 10.74
CA THR A 261 9.55 13.92 9.45
C THR A 261 8.94 14.74 8.30
N GLY A 262 7.86 15.48 8.55
CA GLY A 262 7.19 16.31 7.55
C GLY A 262 6.34 15.54 6.54
N PHE A 263 6.01 14.28 6.82
CA PHE A 263 5.01 13.56 6.01
C PHE A 263 3.61 14.13 6.22
N LEU A 264 3.25 14.37 7.50
CA LEU A 264 2.02 15.09 7.85
C LEU A 264 2.30 16.59 7.80
N ASP A 265 1.81 17.25 6.75
CA ASP A 265 2.04 18.69 6.49
C ASP A 265 0.80 19.34 5.89
N LYS A 266 0.38 20.47 6.44
CA LYS A 266 -0.78 21.24 5.95
C LYS A 266 -0.62 21.76 4.53
N ASN A 267 0.61 22.03 4.10
CA ASN A 267 0.91 22.58 2.78
C ASN A 267 1.10 21.50 1.70
N ASP A 268 1.34 20.24 2.12
CA ASP A 268 1.57 19.09 1.23
C ASP A 268 0.88 17.85 1.82
N ARG A 269 -0.44 17.84 1.82
CA ARG A 269 -1.28 16.78 2.39
C ARG A 269 -1.13 15.49 1.59
N LYS A 270 -0.31 14.58 2.09
CA LYS A 270 -0.10 13.25 1.50
C LYS A 270 -1.18 12.25 1.94
N PRO A 271 -1.40 11.17 1.17
CA PRO A 271 -2.36 10.13 1.54
C PRO A 271 -1.93 9.34 2.78
N LEU A 272 -2.84 9.26 3.75
CA LEU A 272 -2.75 8.43 4.96
C LEU A 272 -3.93 7.46 4.94
N ILE A 273 -3.65 6.20 4.68
CA ILE A 273 -4.64 5.19 4.31
C ILE A 273 -4.78 4.17 5.43
N MET A 274 -5.99 3.93 5.91
CA MET A 274 -6.28 2.83 6.83
C MET A 274 -6.43 1.53 6.02
N GLU A 275 -5.59 0.55 6.36
CA GLU A 275 -5.55 -0.74 5.71
C GLU A 275 -5.91 -1.86 6.68
N MET A 276 -7.12 -2.39 6.56
CA MET A 276 -7.60 -3.42 7.46
C MET A 276 -8.74 -4.25 6.86
N LYS A 277 -8.83 -5.49 7.30
CA LYS A 277 -10.02 -6.34 7.13
C LYS A 277 -11.07 -6.00 8.18
N PRO A 278 -12.34 -6.30 7.94
CA PRO A 278 -13.38 -6.13 8.96
C PRO A 278 -13.09 -6.92 10.24
N PHE A 279 -13.52 -6.39 11.38
CA PHE A 279 -13.57 -7.17 12.63
C PHE A 279 -14.35 -8.47 12.40
N PRO A 280 -13.91 -9.60 12.98
CA PRO A 280 -14.64 -10.86 12.85
C PRO A 280 -16.12 -10.72 13.20
N GLY A 281 -17.00 -11.04 12.25
CA GLY A 281 -18.46 -10.97 12.43
C GLY A 281 -19.05 -9.56 12.45
N LYS A 282 -18.28 -8.53 12.07
CA LYS A 282 -18.75 -7.14 11.95
C LYS A 282 -18.75 -6.67 10.50
N THR A 283 -19.44 -5.56 10.26
CA THR A 283 -19.50 -4.91 8.95
C THR A 283 -18.25 -4.06 8.68
N PRO A 284 -17.95 -3.77 7.41
CA PRO A 284 -16.93 -2.78 7.06
C PRO A 284 -17.16 -1.42 7.73
N GLU A 285 -18.41 -0.94 7.77
CA GLU A 285 -18.78 0.36 8.36
C GLU A 285 -18.42 0.42 9.84
N TYR A 286 -18.76 -0.62 10.61
CA TYR A 286 -18.38 -0.72 12.03
C TYR A 286 -16.86 -0.65 12.19
N THR A 287 -16.12 -1.34 11.33
CA THR A 287 -14.66 -1.37 11.38
C THR A 287 -14.07 0.00 11.06
N ILE A 288 -14.61 0.69 10.07
CA ILE A 288 -14.21 2.04 9.70
C ILE A 288 -14.43 3.01 10.88
N GLU A 289 -15.61 2.99 11.50
CA GLU A 289 -15.94 3.84 12.66
C GLU A 289 -14.97 3.61 13.83
N GLU A 290 -14.72 2.35 14.18
CA GLU A 290 -13.78 2.01 15.26
C GLU A 290 -12.33 2.40 14.94
N THR A 291 -11.92 2.29 13.67
CA THR A 291 -10.58 2.72 13.23
C THR A 291 -10.44 4.23 13.28
N TYR A 292 -11.41 4.99 12.78
CA TYR A 292 -11.41 6.45 12.88
C TYR A 292 -11.39 6.95 14.33
N LYS A 293 -12.14 6.29 15.21
CA LYS A 293 -12.14 6.62 16.64
C LYS A 293 -10.72 6.51 17.22
N ARG A 294 -10.02 5.38 16.97
CA ARG A 294 -8.64 5.17 17.43
C ARG A 294 -7.67 6.18 16.83
N LEU A 295 -7.80 6.43 15.52
CA LEU A 295 -7.00 7.44 14.84
C LEU A 295 -7.14 8.83 15.48
N HIS A 296 -8.39 9.24 15.76
CA HIS A 296 -8.64 10.55 16.41
C HIS A 296 -8.17 10.59 17.86
N GLU A 297 -8.30 9.49 18.61
CA GLU A 297 -7.77 9.39 19.98
C GLU A 297 -6.24 9.50 19.97
N ALA A 298 -5.56 8.77 19.10
CA ALA A 298 -4.12 8.83 18.91
C ALA A 298 -3.66 10.24 18.49
N TRP A 299 -4.35 10.87 17.54
CA TRP A 299 -4.03 12.22 17.07
C TRP A 299 -4.15 13.28 18.15
N LYS A 300 -5.13 13.17 19.04
CA LYS A 300 -5.25 14.08 20.20
C LYS A 300 -4.09 13.96 21.18
N ALA A 301 -3.42 12.81 21.23
CA ALA A 301 -2.29 12.54 22.11
C ALA A 301 -0.93 12.98 21.51
N VAL A 302 -0.88 13.27 20.21
CA VAL A 302 0.25 13.91 19.54
C VAL A 302 0.31 15.40 19.92
#